data_f725fa260fe0355a597f3e8dec4abd5f
#
_entry.id   f725fa260fe0355a597f3e8dec4abd5f
#
_cell.length_a   1.000
_cell.length_b   1.000
_cell.length_c   1.000
_cell.angle_alpha   90.00
_cell.angle_beta   90.00
_cell.angle_gamma   90.00
#
_symmetry.space_group_name_H-M   'P 1'
#
loop_
_entity.id
_entity.type
_entity.pdbx_description
1 polymer ?
#
loop_
_entity_poly.entity_id
_entity_poly.type
_entity_poly.pdbx_seq_one_letter_code
_entity_poly.pdbx_strand_id
1 'polypeptide(L)'
;MKYLDEFRDPAAAKALVDSIRRSATRTWTIMEVCGGQTHSIIRNGIDQLLDGAVEFIHGPGCPVCVTPLEMIDQALEIAARDDVIFCSFGDMLRVPGSTRDLFSVRARGGDVRVVYSPLDATRIAADNPDKQVVFFGVGFETTAPANAMSVLHAQRLGLTNFSMLVSHVLVPPAMTAILSSPTNRVQGFLAAGHVCSVMGTSEYQPLVDRFGVPIVVTGFEPLDLLEGVRQVVGLLESGRAELRNAYPRAVCDTGNVVAQQALGEVFVVTDRQWRGIGMIPRSGWTLSPRYAEFDAALKFGVGNLRVQESEQCHAGEVLQGLIKPNQCPAFGTTCTPRTPLGATMVSSEGACAAYYQFRRLESASRV
;
A
#
# COMPACT_ATOMS: atom_id res chain seq x y z
N MET A 1 -21.78 -4.42 17.04
CA MET A 1 -21.81 -5.34 15.86
C MET A 1 -20.81 -6.45 16.14
N LYS A 2 -21.21 -7.71 16.07
CA LYS A 2 -20.31 -8.85 16.33
C LYS A 2 -19.04 -8.76 15.49
N TYR A 3 -17.88 -9.02 16.09
CA TYR A 3 -16.52 -8.89 15.50
C TYR A 3 -16.06 -7.46 15.16
N LEU A 4 -16.75 -6.42 15.65
CA LEU A 4 -16.32 -5.04 15.49
C LEU A 4 -16.20 -4.36 16.87
N ASP A 5 -17.29 -4.29 17.62
CA ASP A 5 -17.33 -3.57 18.91
C ASP A 5 -16.42 -4.23 19.95
N GLU A 6 -16.29 -5.56 19.89
CA GLU A 6 -15.39 -6.35 20.75
C GLU A 6 -13.91 -5.96 20.60
N PHE A 7 -13.49 -5.49 19.40
CA PHE A 7 -12.11 -5.07 19.12
C PHE A 7 -11.89 -3.55 19.28
N ARG A 8 -12.92 -2.84 19.78
CA ARG A 8 -12.90 -1.39 20.06
C ARG A 8 -13.20 -1.06 21.51
N ASP A 9 -13.18 -2.05 22.39
CA ASP A 9 -13.45 -1.88 23.83
C ASP A 9 -12.39 -0.96 24.48
N PRO A 10 -12.79 0.19 25.05
CA PRO A 10 -11.85 1.14 25.62
C PRO A 10 -11.13 0.63 26.88
N ALA A 11 -11.78 -0.23 27.69
CA ALA A 11 -11.18 -0.78 28.90
C ALA A 11 -10.09 -1.80 28.55
N ALA A 12 -10.35 -2.67 27.57
CA ALA A 12 -9.37 -3.59 27.03
C ALA A 12 -8.20 -2.85 26.37
N ALA A 13 -8.48 -1.79 25.59
CA ALA A 13 -7.46 -0.94 24.99
C ALA A 13 -6.55 -0.30 26.07
N LYS A 14 -7.15 0.28 27.12
CA LYS A 14 -6.39 0.86 28.23
C LYS A 14 -5.51 -0.19 28.92
N ALA A 15 -6.03 -1.38 29.19
CA ALA A 15 -5.26 -2.46 29.80
C ALA A 15 -4.04 -2.87 28.96
N LEU A 16 -4.19 -2.95 27.61
CA LEU A 16 -3.08 -3.22 26.69
C LEU A 16 -2.06 -2.08 26.69
N VAL A 17 -2.49 -0.82 26.62
CA VAL A 17 -1.61 0.36 26.69
C VAL A 17 -0.80 0.34 27.98
N ASP A 18 -1.46 0.14 29.13
CA ASP A 18 -0.79 0.07 30.43
C ASP A 18 0.20 -1.10 30.51
N SER A 19 -0.13 -2.23 29.90
CA SER A 19 0.77 -3.39 29.80
C SER A 19 2.02 -3.09 28.97
N ILE A 20 1.85 -2.50 27.78
CA ILE A 20 2.95 -2.12 26.89
C ILE A 20 3.88 -1.12 27.59
N ARG A 21 3.31 -0.06 28.21
CA ARG A 21 4.10 0.95 28.92
C ARG A 21 4.89 0.41 30.09
N ARG A 22 4.33 -0.59 30.82
CA ARG A 22 5.07 -1.23 31.94
C ARG A 22 6.18 -2.14 31.48
N SER A 23 6.04 -2.81 30.32
CA SER A 23 7.05 -3.74 29.80
C SER A 23 8.16 -3.04 29.04
N ALA A 24 7.90 -1.90 28.42
CA ALA A 24 8.90 -1.16 27.66
C ALA A 24 9.93 -0.51 28.58
N THR A 25 11.19 -0.90 28.47
CA THR A 25 12.32 -0.32 29.23
C THR A 25 12.91 0.91 28.55
N ARG A 26 12.58 1.13 27.26
CA ARG A 26 12.97 2.27 26.42
C ARG A 26 11.94 2.48 25.33
N THR A 27 12.06 3.56 24.56
CA THR A 27 11.25 3.77 23.35
C THR A 27 11.72 2.83 22.24
N TRP A 28 10.82 2.00 21.73
CA TRP A 28 11.05 1.08 20.62
C TRP A 28 10.49 1.64 19.31
N THR A 29 11.28 1.58 18.22
CA THR A 29 10.85 2.02 16.91
C THR A 29 10.19 0.87 16.14
N ILE A 30 8.88 0.96 15.93
CA ILE A 30 8.07 -0.06 15.26
C ILE A 30 7.52 0.51 13.96
N MET A 31 7.71 -0.22 12.85
CA MET A 31 7.15 0.12 11.55
C MET A 31 5.92 -0.73 11.25
N GLU A 32 4.83 -0.11 10.86
CA GLU A 32 3.76 -0.82 10.17
C GLU A 32 3.93 -0.68 8.65
N VAL A 33 3.50 -1.69 7.91
CA VAL A 33 3.65 -1.77 6.44
C VAL A 33 2.30 -1.89 5.74
N CYS A 34 1.28 -1.21 6.29
CA CYS A 34 -0.06 -1.17 5.72
C CYS A 34 -0.74 0.17 5.98
N GLY A 35 -1.20 0.83 4.93
CA GLY A 35 -1.91 2.11 5.05
C GLY A 35 -3.18 2.05 5.91
N GLY A 36 -3.88 0.91 5.92
CA GLY A 36 -5.01 0.70 6.82
C GLY A 36 -4.61 0.68 8.30
N GLN A 37 -3.42 0.12 8.63
CA GLN A 37 -2.85 0.18 9.98
C GLN A 37 -2.43 1.60 10.31
N THR A 38 -1.72 2.31 9.40
CA THR A 38 -1.38 3.74 9.56
C THR A 38 -2.61 4.56 9.92
N HIS A 39 -3.66 4.45 9.09
CA HIS A 39 -4.91 5.18 9.29
C HIS A 39 -5.52 4.88 10.66
N SER A 40 -5.59 3.60 11.05
CA SER A 40 -6.18 3.19 12.33
C SER A 40 -5.36 3.67 13.53
N ILE A 41 -4.03 3.56 13.48
CA ILE A 41 -3.12 4.05 14.53
C ILE A 41 -3.33 5.55 14.76
N ILE A 42 -3.29 6.33 13.69
CA ILE A 42 -3.38 7.79 13.78
C ILE A 42 -4.79 8.23 14.16
N ARG A 43 -5.82 7.65 13.57
CA ARG A 43 -7.23 7.97 13.87
C ARG A 43 -7.61 7.70 15.31
N ASN A 44 -7.15 6.59 15.89
CA ASN A 44 -7.48 6.20 17.24
C ASN A 44 -6.49 6.70 18.29
N GLY A 45 -5.47 7.48 17.90
CA GLY A 45 -4.48 8.06 18.81
C GLY A 45 -3.56 7.03 19.49
N ILE A 46 -3.39 5.85 18.89
CA ILE A 46 -2.55 4.78 19.45
C ILE A 46 -1.10 5.25 19.58
N ASP A 47 -0.62 6.03 18.62
CA ASP A 47 0.70 6.66 18.64
C ASP A 47 0.90 7.58 19.86
N GLN A 48 -0.13 8.37 20.23
CA GLN A 48 -0.10 9.24 21.39
C GLN A 48 -0.24 8.45 22.71
N LEU A 49 -1.13 7.43 22.70
CA LEU A 49 -1.31 6.57 23.87
C LEU A 49 -0.06 5.78 24.23
N LEU A 50 0.83 5.52 23.28
CA LEU A 50 2.07 4.78 23.46
C LEU A 50 3.33 5.66 23.41
N ASP A 51 3.17 6.97 23.37
CA ASP A 51 4.30 7.91 23.39
C ASP A 51 5.24 7.64 24.59
N GLY A 52 6.55 7.65 24.33
CA GLY A 52 7.59 7.28 25.27
C GLY A 52 7.89 5.77 25.34
N ALA A 53 6.95 4.89 25.00
CA ALA A 53 7.16 3.44 24.93
C ALA A 53 7.40 2.95 23.49
N VAL A 54 6.68 3.52 22.52
CA VAL A 54 6.77 3.16 21.10
C VAL A 54 6.81 4.40 20.22
N GLU A 55 7.78 4.46 19.35
CA GLU A 55 7.81 5.37 18.20
C GLU A 55 7.28 4.62 16.98
N PHE A 56 6.10 5.01 16.48
CA PHE A 56 5.61 4.49 15.20
C PHE A 56 6.24 5.24 14.05
N ILE A 57 6.71 4.48 13.06
CA ILE A 57 7.13 4.96 11.75
C ILE A 57 6.34 4.23 10.66
N HIS A 58 6.01 4.94 9.60
CA HIS A 58 5.06 4.49 8.59
C HIS A 58 5.82 3.98 7.36
N GLY A 59 5.63 2.68 7.08
CA GLY A 59 6.26 2.02 5.95
C GLY A 59 5.47 2.19 4.64
N PRO A 60 5.97 1.60 3.54
CA PRO A 60 5.39 1.73 2.21
C PRO A 60 4.16 0.81 2.02
N GLY A 61 3.19 0.93 2.91
CA GLY A 61 2.01 0.07 2.99
C GLY A 61 0.78 0.53 2.21
N CYS A 62 0.85 1.60 1.42
CA CYS A 62 -0.24 2.11 0.60
C CYS A 62 0.13 1.97 -0.89
N PRO A 63 -0.60 1.16 -1.70
CA PRO A 63 -0.23 0.90 -3.09
C PRO A 63 -0.32 2.15 -3.97
N VAL A 64 -1.28 3.02 -3.70
CA VAL A 64 -1.39 4.33 -4.37
C VAL A 64 -0.14 5.17 -4.11
N CYS A 65 0.34 5.15 -2.86
CA CYS A 65 1.46 5.98 -2.41
C CYS A 65 2.79 5.60 -3.05
N VAL A 66 2.98 4.31 -3.33
CA VAL A 66 4.22 3.76 -3.88
C VAL A 66 4.19 3.57 -5.40
N THR A 67 3.05 3.85 -6.06
CA THR A 67 2.95 3.80 -7.52
C THR A 67 3.91 4.81 -8.15
N PRO A 68 4.85 4.38 -9.01
CA PRO A 68 5.83 5.27 -9.64
C PRO A 68 5.17 6.37 -10.48
N LEU A 69 5.77 7.54 -10.52
CA LEU A 69 5.30 8.66 -11.34
C LEU A 69 5.23 8.28 -12.83
N GLU A 70 6.19 7.48 -13.30
CA GLU A 70 6.18 6.94 -14.66
C GLU A 70 4.89 6.17 -14.98
N MET A 71 4.42 5.32 -14.05
CA MET A 71 3.17 4.56 -14.24
C MET A 71 1.94 5.47 -14.26
N ILE A 72 1.97 6.56 -13.50
CA ILE A 72 0.91 7.57 -13.55
C ILE A 72 0.90 8.27 -14.91
N ASP A 73 2.07 8.68 -15.43
CA ASP A 73 2.15 9.35 -16.72
C ASP A 73 1.79 8.41 -17.88
N GLN A 74 2.16 7.12 -17.81
CA GLN A 74 1.68 6.11 -18.75
C GLN A 74 0.15 5.98 -18.75
N ALA A 75 -0.45 5.96 -17.54
CA ALA A 75 -1.90 5.95 -17.39
C ALA A 75 -2.56 7.19 -17.99
N LEU A 76 -1.97 8.37 -17.82
CA LEU A 76 -2.45 9.63 -18.39
C LEU A 76 -2.37 9.66 -19.91
N GLU A 77 -1.31 9.10 -20.48
CA GLU A 77 -1.12 9.01 -21.94
C GLU A 77 -2.15 8.07 -22.57
N ILE A 78 -2.36 6.90 -21.96
CA ILE A 78 -3.35 5.94 -22.43
C ILE A 78 -4.77 6.51 -22.29
N ALA A 79 -5.10 7.09 -21.13
CA ALA A 79 -6.42 7.62 -20.83
C ALA A 79 -6.83 8.82 -21.70
N ALA A 80 -5.86 9.51 -22.30
CA ALA A 80 -6.11 10.66 -23.18
C ALA A 80 -6.49 10.29 -24.62
N ARG A 81 -6.49 9.00 -24.98
CA ARG A 81 -6.84 8.53 -26.33
C ARG A 81 -8.35 8.47 -26.52
N ASP A 82 -8.84 8.88 -27.66
CA ASP A 82 -10.27 8.94 -27.97
C ASP A 82 -10.94 7.56 -28.10
N ASP A 83 -10.16 6.52 -28.43
CA ASP A 83 -10.61 5.14 -28.58
C ASP A 83 -10.52 4.32 -27.29
N VAL A 84 -10.10 4.93 -26.17
CA VAL A 84 -9.89 4.25 -24.88
C VAL A 84 -10.95 4.61 -23.86
N ILE A 85 -11.45 3.60 -23.15
CA ILE A 85 -12.14 3.72 -21.88
C ILE A 85 -11.13 3.31 -20.79
N PHE A 86 -10.73 4.25 -19.95
CA PHE A 86 -9.74 4.03 -18.91
C PHE A 86 -10.42 3.82 -17.54
N CYS A 87 -10.25 2.64 -16.95
CA CYS A 87 -10.87 2.24 -15.70
C CYS A 87 -9.85 2.24 -14.57
N SER A 88 -10.20 2.84 -13.43
CA SER A 88 -9.33 2.88 -12.26
C SER A 88 -10.11 2.96 -10.95
N PHE A 89 -9.46 2.67 -9.83
CA PHE A 89 -9.98 2.97 -8.50
C PHE A 89 -9.96 4.48 -8.23
N GLY A 90 -10.92 4.96 -7.43
CA GLY A 90 -11.20 6.38 -7.27
C GLY A 90 -10.02 7.23 -6.79
N ASP A 91 -9.20 6.73 -5.87
CA ASP A 91 -8.04 7.47 -5.35
C ASP A 91 -7.00 7.78 -6.44
N MET A 92 -6.81 6.85 -7.39
CA MET A 92 -5.84 7.03 -8.48
C MET A 92 -6.16 8.23 -9.38
N LEU A 93 -7.43 8.65 -9.47
CA LEU A 93 -7.82 9.77 -10.33
C LEU A 93 -7.22 11.11 -9.87
N ARG A 94 -6.90 11.22 -8.58
CA ARG A 94 -6.35 12.44 -7.96
C ARG A 94 -4.83 12.43 -7.80
N VAL A 95 -4.19 11.29 -8.09
CA VAL A 95 -2.74 11.20 -7.96
C VAL A 95 -2.08 12.07 -9.02
N PRO A 96 -1.23 13.03 -8.62
CA PRO A 96 -0.58 13.90 -9.58
C PRO A 96 0.47 13.13 -10.39
N GLY A 97 0.37 13.23 -11.71
CA GLY A 97 1.43 12.91 -12.66
C GLY A 97 2.41 14.07 -12.78
N SER A 98 3.30 14.02 -13.77
CA SER A 98 4.28 15.10 -14.01
C SER A 98 3.64 16.44 -14.34
N THR A 99 2.50 16.47 -15.03
CA THR A 99 1.85 17.72 -15.49
C THR A 99 0.37 17.82 -15.15
N ARG A 100 -0.30 16.71 -14.90
CA ARG A 100 -1.76 16.64 -14.70
C ARG A 100 -2.13 15.35 -13.96
N ASP A 101 -3.41 15.14 -13.71
CA ASP A 101 -4.01 13.94 -13.13
C ASP A 101 -5.11 13.35 -14.06
N LEU A 102 -5.66 12.20 -13.70
CA LEU A 102 -6.74 11.55 -14.47
C LEU A 102 -8.05 12.35 -14.44
N PHE A 103 -8.33 13.15 -13.40
CA PHE A 103 -9.46 14.08 -13.42
C PHE A 103 -9.31 15.15 -14.50
N SER A 104 -8.10 15.66 -14.70
CA SER A 104 -7.79 16.63 -15.76
C SER A 104 -7.98 16.02 -17.15
N VAL A 105 -7.63 14.74 -17.35
CA VAL A 105 -7.91 14.01 -18.59
C VAL A 105 -9.40 13.89 -18.82
N ARG A 106 -10.16 13.48 -17.80
CA ARG A 106 -11.62 13.37 -17.85
C ARG A 106 -12.28 14.71 -18.15
N ALA A 107 -11.82 15.80 -17.54
CA ALA A 107 -12.35 17.15 -17.79
C ALA A 107 -12.12 17.64 -19.22
N ARG A 108 -11.14 17.08 -19.94
CA ARG A 108 -10.84 17.37 -21.35
C ARG A 108 -11.53 16.42 -22.33
N GLY A 109 -12.43 15.55 -21.86
CA GLY A 109 -13.22 14.65 -22.70
C GLY A 109 -12.75 13.19 -22.74
N GLY A 110 -11.65 12.84 -22.07
CA GLY A 110 -11.22 11.43 -21.94
C GLY A 110 -12.24 10.59 -21.18
N ASP A 111 -12.51 9.37 -21.62
CA ASP A 111 -13.45 8.45 -20.95
C ASP A 111 -12.75 7.74 -19.79
N VAL A 112 -12.67 8.40 -18.64
CA VAL A 112 -12.09 7.86 -17.40
C VAL A 112 -13.21 7.47 -16.46
N ARG A 113 -13.28 6.18 -16.11
CA ARG A 113 -14.33 5.59 -15.27
C ARG A 113 -13.78 5.08 -13.94
N VAL A 114 -14.49 5.40 -12.86
CA VAL A 114 -14.24 4.78 -11.55
C VAL A 114 -14.92 3.43 -11.52
N VAL A 115 -14.16 2.40 -11.15
CA VAL A 115 -14.66 1.04 -10.95
C VAL A 115 -14.35 0.58 -9.52
N TYR A 116 -15.14 -0.34 -9.00
CA TYR A 116 -14.98 -0.91 -7.66
C TYR A 116 -14.44 -2.33 -7.69
N SER A 117 -14.40 -2.93 -8.88
CA SER A 117 -13.82 -4.25 -9.13
C SER A 117 -13.10 -4.27 -10.48
N PRO A 118 -11.98 -5.00 -10.62
CA PRO A 118 -11.36 -5.24 -11.92
C PRO A 118 -12.30 -5.94 -12.92
N LEU A 119 -13.24 -6.75 -12.41
CA LEU A 119 -14.26 -7.42 -13.22
C LEU A 119 -15.27 -6.44 -13.84
N ASP A 120 -15.46 -5.25 -13.26
CA ASP A 120 -16.30 -4.22 -13.89
C ASP A 120 -15.67 -3.74 -15.21
N ALA A 121 -14.33 -3.66 -15.27
CA ALA A 121 -13.63 -3.28 -16.49
C ALA A 121 -13.78 -4.35 -17.60
N THR A 122 -13.81 -5.64 -17.26
CA THR A 122 -14.10 -6.69 -18.26
C THR A 122 -15.54 -6.64 -18.76
N ARG A 123 -16.50 -6.30 -17.89
CA ARG A 123 -17.90 -6.08 -18.32
C ARG A 123 -17.99 -4.87 -19.24
N ILE A 124 -17.35 -3.75 -18.88
CA ILE A 124 -17.29 -2.56 -19.74
C ILE A 124 -16.69 -2.90 -21.11
N ALA A 125 -15.66 -3.76 -21.18
CA ALA A 125 -15.06 -4.20 -22.42
C ALA A 125 -16.04 -5.01 -23.29
N ALA A 126 -16.79 -5.92 -22.68
CA ALA A 126 -17.82 -6.68 -23.39
C ALA A 126 -18.94 -5.80 -23.94
N ASP A 127 -19.33 -4.76 -23.21
CA ASP A 127 -20.41 -3.84 -23.56
C ASP A 127 -19.95 -2.77 -24.61
N ASN A 128 -18.65 -2.61 -24.84
CA ASN A 128 -18.07 -1.59 -25.73
C ASN A 128 -17.05 -2.21 -26.70
N PRO A 129 -17.47 -3.08 -27.64
CA PRO A 129 -16.54 -3.83 -28.50
C PRO A 129 -15.71 -2.93 -29.44
N ASP A 130 -16.17 -1.71 -29.73
CA ASP A 130 -15.49 -0.75 -30.62
C ASP A 130 -14.46 0.12 -29.88
N LYS A 131 -14.34 -0.03 -28.54
CA LYS A 131 -13.40 0.74 -27.69
C LYS A 131 -12.37 -0.18 -27.06
N GLN A 132 -11.18 0.34 -26.83
CA GLN A 132 -10.18 -0.32 -26.00
C GLN A 132 -10.47 -0.02 -24.52
N VAL A 133 -10.55 -1.03 -23.67
CA VAL A 133 -10.79 -0.85 -22.25
C VAL A 133 -9.52 -1.19 -21.48
N VAL A 134 -9.00 -0.23 -20.75
CA VAL A 134 -7.78 -0.36 -19.98
C VAL A 134 -8.10 -0.27 -18.49
N PHE A 135 -7.71 -1.26 -17.71
CA PHE A 135 -7.80 -1.21 -16.27
C PHE A 135 -6.44 -0.90 -15.65
N PHE A 136 -6.36 0.12 -14.80
CA PHE A 136 -5.16 0.46 -14.04
C PHE A 136 -5.09 -0.42 -12.79
N GLY A 137 -4.33 -1.50 -12.87
CA GLY A 137 -4.16 -2.50 -11.82
C GLY A 137 -3.11 -2.08 -10.79
N VAL A 138 -3.49 -1.21 -9.86
CA VAL A 138 -2.66 -0.77 -8.73
C VAL A 138 -2.99 -1.58 -7.49
N GLY A 139 -1.97 -2.12 -6.80
CA GLY A 139 -2.23 -2.91 -5.60
C GLY A 139 -1.01 -3.61 -5.01
N PHE A 140 -1.27 -4.26 -3.90
CA PHE A 140 -0.41 -5.23 -3.25
C PHE A 140 -0.96 -6.65 -3.48
N GLU A 141 -0.37 -7.62 -2.78
CA GLU A 141 -0.77 -9.02 -2.82
C GLU A 141 -2.26 -9.23 -2.51
N THR A 142 -2.86 -8.35 -1.73
CA THR A 142 -4.28 -8.43 -1.34
C THR A 142 -5.24 -8.26 -2.51
N THR A 143 -4.94 -7.31 -3.41
CA THR A 143 -5.82 -6.96 -4.54
C THR A 143 -5.46 -7.72 -5.81
N ALA A 144 -4.27 -8.27 -5.89
CA ALA A 144 -3.77 -8.97 -7.05
C ALA A 144 -4.63 -10.19 -7.48
N PRO A 145 -5.22 -11.00 -6.57
CA PRO A 145 -6.11 -12.10 -6.99
C PRO A 145 -7.31 -11.65 -7.82
N ALA A 146 -7.96 -10.53 -7.44
CA ALA A 146 -9.08 -10.00 -8.23
C ALA A 146 -8.62 -9.50 -9.61
N ASN A 147 -7.40 -8.96 -9.69
CA ASN A 147 -6.80 -8.54 -10.96
C ASN A 147 -6.44 -9.75 -11.83
N ALA A 148 -5.85 -10.80 -11.26
CA ALA A 148 -5.62 -12.06 -11.98
C ALA A 148 -6.94 -12.63 -12.53
N MET A 149 -7.98 -12.66 -11.70
CA MET A 149 -9.30 -13.13 -12.12
C MET A 149 -9.90 -12.31 -13.27
N SER A 150 -9.65 -11.00 -13.36
CA SER A 150 -10.13 -10.19 -14.48
C SER A 150 -9.45 -10.57 -15.80
N VAL A 151 -8.15 -10.88 -15.78
CA VAL A 151 -7.41 -11.35 -16.96
C VAL A 151 -7.93 -12.74 -17.40
N LEU A 152 -8.07 -13.67 -16.46
CA LEU A 152 -8.64 -15.00 -16.74
C LEU A 152 -10.07 -14.91 -17.26
N HIS A 153 -10.87 -13.99 -16.74
CA HIS A 153 -12.24 -13.75 -17.20
C HIS A 153 -12.27 -13.16 -18.61
N ALA A 154 -11.42 -12.17 -18.88
CA ALA A 154 -11.28 -11.58 -20.22
C ALA A 154 -10.88 -12.65 -21.26
N GLN A 155 -9.90 -13.49 -20.93
CA GLN A 155 -9.49 -14.60 -21.79
C GLN A 155 -10.65 -15.59 -22.05
N ARG A 156 -11.39 -15.98 -20.99
CA ARG A 156 -12.55 -16.89 -21.10
C ARG A 156 -13.66 -16.33 -22.00
N LEU A 157 -13.88 -15.03 -21.95
CA LEU A 157 -14.85 -14.33 -22.80
C LEU A 157 -14.34 -14.01 -24.21
N GLY A 158 -13.06 -14.27 -24.51
CA GLY A 158 -12.43 -13.94 -25.79
C GLY A 158 -12.35 -12.44 -26.05
N LEU A 159 -12.22 -11.63 -25.00
CA LEU A 159 -12.12 -10.16 -25.13
C LEU A 159 -10.76 -9.78 -25.67
N THR A 160 -10.72 -9.17 -26.85
CA THR A 160 -9.49 -8.65 -27.47
C THR A 160 -9.26 -7.17 -27.19
N ASN A 161 -10.28 -6.50 -26.67
CA ASN A 161 -10.29 -5.07 -26.38
C ASN A 161 -10.08 -4.73 -24.89
N PHE A 162 -9.87 -5.73 -24.02
CA PHE A 162 -9.48 -5.52 -22.62
C PHE A 162 -7.96 -5.56 -22.47
N SER A 163 -7.40 -4.71 -21.64
CA SER A 163 -6.00 -4.79 -21.21
C SER A 163 -5.81 -4.18 -19.81
N MET A 164 -4.68 -4.50 -19.17
CA MET A 164 -4.34 -4.04 -17.83
C MET A 164 -2.99 -3.34 -17.82
N LEU A 165 -2.92 -2.15 -17.27
CA LEU A 165 -1.68 -1.47 -16.90
C LEU A 165 -1.31 -1.92 -15.48
N VAL A 166 -0.31 -2.80 -15.34
CA VAL A 166 0.00 -3.46 -14.07
C VAL A 166 0.98 -2.64 -13.24
N SER A 167 0.56 -2.23 -12.04
CA SER A 167 1.38 -1.56 -11.03
C SER A 167 1.24 -2.25 -9.66
N HIS A 168 1.42 -3.59 -9.66
CA HIS A 168 1.41 -4.38 -8.43
C HIS A 168 2.80 -4.52 -7.85
N VAL A 169 2.88 -4.39 -6.54
CA VAL A 169 4.11 -4.45 -5.75
C VAL A 169 3.98 -5.44 -4.58
N LEU A 170 5.12 -5.88 -4.04
CA LEU A 170 5.23 -6.93 -3.02
C LEU A 170 5.83 -6.37 -1.73
N VAL A 171 5.17 -6.63 -0.60
CA VAL A 171 5.56 -6.08 0.72
C VAL A 171 6.90 -6.64 1.23
N PRO A 172 7.17 -7.96 1.23
CA PRO A 172 8.40 -8.50 1.81
C PRO A 172 9.70 -7.97 1.18
N PRO A 173 9.82 -7.80 -0.17
CA PRO A 173 10.98 -7.16 -0.78
C PRO A 173 11.18 -5.71 -0.35
N ALA A 174 10.10 -4.94 -0.16
CA ALA A 174 10.19 -3.56 0.31
C ALA A 174 10.70 -3.50 1.76
N MET A 175 10.23 -4.39 2.64
CA MET A 175 10.76 -4.53 4.01
C MET A 175 12.25 -4.91 3.98
N THR A 176 12.66 -5.80 3.07
CA THR A 176 14.07 -6.16 2.87
C THR A 176 14.91 -4.94 2.48
N ALA A 177 14.42 -4.11 1.57
CA ALA A 177 15.11 -2.89 1.13
C ALA A 177 15.29 -1.90 2.29
N ILE A 178 14.25 -1.68 3.10
CA ILE A 178 14.29 -0.83 4.29
C ILE A 178 15.30 -1.36 5.31
N LEU A 179 15.22 -2.63 5.65
CA LEU A 179 16.13 -3.26 6.63
C LEU A 179 17.58 -3.27 6.18
N SER A 180 17.84 -3.30 4.87
CA SER A 180 19.18 -3.25 4.28
C SER A 180 19.74 -1.83 4.16
N SER A 181 18.93 -0.80 4.40
CA SER A 181 19.36 0.60 4.33
C SER A 181 20.31 0.94 5.47
N PRO A 182 21.43 1.67 5.21
CA PRO A 182 22.32 2.14 6.26
C PRO A 182 21.65 3.14 7.22
N THR A 183 20.53 3.73 6.82
CA THR A 183 19.73 4.67 7.61
C THR A 183 18.56 4.00 8.33
N ASN A 184 18.48 2.66 8.29
CA ASN A 184 17.40 1.91 8.92
C ASN A 184 17.32 2.17 10.43
N ARG A 185 16.10 2.46 10.90
CA ARG A 185 15.78 2.67 12.32
C ARG A 185 14.79 1.64 12.87
N VAL A 186 14.27 0.76 12.01
CA VAL A 186 13.23 -0.20 12.37
C VAL A 186 13.77 -1.26 13.29
N GLN A 187 13.09 -1.47 14.42
CA GLN A 187 13.44 -2.49 15.41
C GLN A 187 12.41 -3.62 15.47
N GLY A 188 11.19 -3.39 14.97
CA GLY A 188 10.12 -4.38 14.87
C GLY A 188 9.08 -3.99 13.85
N PHE A 189 8.30 -4.96 13.35
CA PHE A 189 7.25 -4.72 12.36
C PHE A 189 5.88 -5.18 12.82
N LEU A 190 4.87 -4.40 12.41
CA LEU A 190 3.49 -4.85 12.30
C LEU A 190 3.23 -5.19 10.83
N ALA A 191 3.09 -6.48 10.51
CA ALA A 191 2.80 -6.93 9.16
C ALA A 191 1.29 -6.90 8.88
N ALA A 192 0.96 -6.64 7.62
CA ALA A 192 -0.42 -6.46 7.16
C ALA A 192 -1.20 -7.79 7.13
N GLY A 193 -2.17 -7.95 8.01
CA GLY A 193 -2.98 -9.17 8.09
C GLY A 193 -3.71 -9.52 6.78
N HIS A 194 -4.16 -8.52 6.02
CA HIS A 194 -4.83 -8.78 4.74
C HIS A 194 -3.87 -9.31 3.66
N VAL A 195 -2.60 -8.92 3.66
CA VAL A 195 -1.58 -9.50 2.77
C VAL A 195 -1.36 -10.97 3.16
N CYS A 196 -1.19 -11.23 4.46
CA CYS A 196 -1.00 -12.57 4.97
C CYS A 196 -2.23 -13.49 4.80
N SER A 197 -3.45 -12.94 4.72
CA SER A 197 -4.63 -13.75 4.41
C SER A 197 -4.61 -14.34 3.00
N VAL A 198 -3.89 -13.70 2.08
CA VAL A 198 -3.66 -14.20 0.71
C VAL A 198 -2.39 -15.04 0.62
N MET A 199 -1.27 -14.49 1.07
CA MET A 199 0.06 -15.09 0.84
C MET A 199 0.52 -16.04 1.97
N GLY A 200 -0.13 -15.99 3.13
CA GLY A 200 0.35 -16.67 4.34
C GLY A 200 1.42 -15.86 5.04
N THR A 201 2.16 -16.53 5.93
CA THR A 201 3.18 -15.87 6.76
C THR A 201 4.61 -16.24 6.39
N SER A 202 4.79 -17.30 5.60
CA SER A 202 6.09 -17.92 5.31
C SER A 202 7.11 -16.98 4.67
N GLU A 203 6.68 -16.00 3.88
CA GLU A 203 7.58 -15.04 3.21
C GLU A 203 8.27 -14.06 4.17
N TYR A 204 7.77 -13.93 5.41
CA TYR A 204 8.37 -13.06 6.42
C TYR A 204 9.44 -13.77 7.27
N GLN A 205 9.45 -15.11 7.34
CA GLN A 205 10.43 -15.86 8.14
C GLN A 205 11.88 -15.56 7.71
N PRO A 206 12.21 -15.53 6.40
CA PRO A 206 13.57 -15.19 5.96
C PRO A 206 14.04 -13.78 6.39
N LEU A 207 13.11 -12.82 6.56
CA LEU A 207 13.45 -11.48 7.06
C LEU A 207 13.83 -11.54 8.55
N VAL A 208 13.04 -12.27 9.34
CA VAL A 208 13.34 -12.48 10.76
C VAL A 208 14.70 -13.13 10.94
N ASP A 209 14.95 -14.21 10.21
CA ASP A 209 16.20 -14.99 10.29
C ASP A 209 17.43 -14.16 9.87
N ARG A 210 17.28 -13.36 8.82
CA ARG A 210 18.40 -12.58 8.27
C ARG A 210 18.72 -11.33 9.07
N PHE A 211 17.70 -10.62 9.53
CA PHE A 211 17.87 -9.28 10.11
C PHE A 211 17.73 -9.26 11.63
N GLY A 212 17.27 -10.35 12.25
CA GLY A 212 17.08 -10.41 13.69
C GLY A 212 16.02 -9.46 14.21
N VAL A 213 14.98 -9.16 13.42
CA VAL A 213 13.91 -8.20 13.74
C VAL A 213 12.58 -8.95 13.92
N PRO A 214 11.86 -8.78 15.04
CA PRO A 214 10.56 -9.41 15.23
C PRO A 214 9.51 -8.84 14.28
N ILE A 215 8.67 -9.72 13.73
CA ILE A 215 7.56 -9.38 12.84
C ILE A 215 6.28 -9.98 13.43
N VAL A 216 5.27 -9.15 13.65
CA VAL A 216 3.96 -9.61 14.15
C VAL A 216 2.88 -9.24 13.16
N VAL A 217 2.18 -10.26 12.65
CA VAL A 217 1.04 -10.07 11.76
C VAL A 217 -0.16 -9.61 12.59
N THR A 218 -0.79 -8.48 12.21
CA THR A 218 -1.94 -7.93 12.93
C THR A 218 -3.12 -7.62 12.02
N GLY A 219 -4.31 -7.47 12.64
CA GLY A 219 -5.48 -6.86 12.00
C GLY A 219 -5.42 -5.33 12.05
N PHE A 220 -6.59 -4.70 12.00
CA PHE A 220 -6.74 -3.26 11.77
C PHE A 220 -7.53 -2.54 12.87
N GLU A 221 -8.25 -3.30 13.70
CA GLU A 221 -8.99 -2.72 14.80
C GLU A 221 -8.04 -2.30 15.94
N PRO A 222 -8.41 -1.34 16.79
CA PRO A 222 -7.52 -0.85 17.83
C PRO A 222 -6.91 -1.93 18.73
N LEU A 223 -7.71 -2.93 19.12
CA LEU A 223 -7.20 -4.03 19.97
C LEU A 223 -6.28 -4.98 19.20
N ASP A 224 -6.51 -5.20 17.89
CA ASP A 224 -5.57 -5.98 17.06
C ASP A 224 -4.20 -5.32 17.03
N LEU A 225 -4.17 -4.00 16.79
CA LEU A 225 -2.94 -3.23 16.71
C LEU A 225 -2.22 -3.19 18.05
N LEU A 226 -2.93 -2.90 19.14
CA LEU A 226 -2.36 -2.88 20.49
C LEU A 226 -1.81 -4.25 20.90
N GLU A 227 -2.51 -5.34 20.59
CA GLU A 227 -2.03 -6.70 20.86
C GLU A 227 -0.78 -7.01 20.04
N GLY A 228 -0.76 -6.63 18.75
CA GLY A 228 0.44 -6.76 17.91
C GLY A 228 1.63 -6.00 18.48
N VAL A 229 1.44 -4.74 18.86
CA VAL A 229 2.47 -3.91 19.51
C VAL A 229 2.95 -4.55 20.80
N ARG A 230 2.04 -5.05 21.65
CA ARG A 230 2.40 -5.74 22.90
C ARG A 230 3.31 -6.94 22.64
N GLN A 231 3.02 -7.73 21.59
CA GLN A 231 3.85 -8.86 21.20
C GLN A 231 5.21 -8.43 20.66
N VAL A 232 5.27 -7.41 19.80
CA VAL A 232 6.55 -6.88 19.28
C VAL A 232 7.41 -6.37 20.44
N VAL A 233 6.86 -5.54 21.34
CA VAL A 233 7.59 -5.01 22.48
C VAL A 233 8.08 -6.15 23.39
N GLY A 234 7.24 -7.15 23.68
CA GLY A 234 7.62 -8.29 24.49
C GLY A 234 8.76 -9.13 23.87
N LEU A 235 8.80 -9.25 22.56
CA LEU A 235 9.90 -9.90 21.84
C LEU A 235 11.19 -9.06 21.92
N LEU A 236 11.10 -7.77 21.69
CA LEU A 236 12.23 -6.83 21.77
C LEU A 236 12.83 -6.80 23.18
N GLU A 237 12.00 -6.72 24.23
CA GLU A 237 12.45 -6.71 25.62
C GLU A 237 13.12 -8.05 26.03
N SER A 238 12.70 -9.15 25.42
CA SER A 238 13.32 -10.48 25.66
C SER A 238 14.48 -10.79 24.74
N GLY A 239 14.87 -9.87 23.85
CA GLY A 239 15.96 -10.07 22.89
C GLY A 239 15.67 -11.17 21.86
N ARG A 240 14.38 -11.42 21.55
CA ARG A 240 13.98 -12.48 20.60
C ARG A 240 13.46 -11.87 19.32
N ALA A 241 13.91 -12.42 18.19
CA ALA A 241 13.36 -12.15 16.86
C ALA A 241 12.53 -13.36 16.43
N GLU A 242 11.22 -13.17 16.35
CA GLU A 242 10.27 -14.21 15.98
C GLU A 242 9.22 -13.65 15.02
N LEU A 243 8.71 -14.51 14.14
CA LEU A 243 7.49 -14.25 13.40
C LEU A 243 6.30 -14.73 14.22
N ARG A 244 5.32 -13.86 14.43
CA ARG A 244 4.09 -14.21 15.16
C ARG A 244 2.86 -13.77 14.39
N ASN A 245 1.80 -14.58 14.52
CA ASN A 245 0.48 -14.26 14.00
C ASN A 245 -0.44 -13.87 15.16
N ALA A 246 -0.70 -12.56 15.30
CA ALA A 246 -1.68 -12.02 16.25
C ALA A 246 -3.08 -11.84 15.61
N TYR A 247 -3.28 -12.33 14.38
CA TYR A 247 -4.54 -12.20 13.62
C TYR A 247 -5.10 -13.56 13.13
N PRO A 248 -5.14 -14.61 14.01
CA PRO A 248 -5.45 -15.97 13.58
C PRO A 248 -6.89 -16.16 13.08
N ARG A 249 -7.80 -15.21 13.38
CA ARG A 249 -9.18 -15.26 12.85
C ARG A 249 -9.30 -15.03 11.35
N ALA A 250 -8.25 -14.46 10.72
CA ALA A 250 -8.25 -14.15 9.28
C ALA A 250 -6.99 -14.64 8.55
N VAL A 251 -5.95 -15.01 9.27
CA VAL A 251 -4.66 -15.40 8.71
C VAL A 251 -4.29 -16.81 9.16
N CYS A 252 -4.01 -17.66 8.18
CA CYS A 252 -3.36 -18.96 8.36
C CYS A 252 -1.97 -18.94 7.68
N ASP A 253 -1.07 -19.80 8.11
CA ASP A 253 0.32 -19.79 7.65
C ASP A 253 0.49 -20.04 6.15
N THR A 254 -0.41 -20.83 5.55
CA THR A 254 -0.41 -21.15 4.12
C THR A 254 -1.11 -20.09 3.25
N GLY A 255 -1.86 -19.17 3.86
CA GLY A 255 -2.69 -18.20 3.13
C GLY A 255 -3.80 -18.87 2.30
N ASN A 256 -4.23 -18.21 1.24
CA ASN A 256 -5.26 -18.70 0.31
C ASN A 256 -4.61 -19.33 -0.91
N VAL A 257 -4.50 -20.66 -0.91
CA VAL A 257 -3.84 -21.42 -1.97
C VAL A 257 -4.50 -21.21 -3.35
N VAL A 258 -5.83 -21.07 -3.40
CA VAL A 258 -6.55 -20.83 -4.68
C VAL A 258 -6.18 -19.46 -5.26
N ALA A 259 -6.12 -18.44 -4.41
CA ALA A 259 -5.68 -17.11 -4.83
C ALA A 259 -4.22 -17.11 -5.31
N GLN A 260 -3.33 -17.80 -4.58
CA GLN A 260 -1.91 -17.93 -4.96
C GLN A 260 -1.74 -18.67 -6.30
N GLN A 261 -2.55 -19.69 -6.56
CA GLN A 261 -2.54 -20.39 -7.87
C GLN A 261 -2.92 -19.45 -9.01
N ALA A 262 -4.00 -18.66 -8.84
CA ALA A 262 -4.40 -17.68 -9.85
C ALA A 262 -3.32 -16.61 -10.08
N LEU A 263 -2.65 -16.16 -9.00
CA LEU A 263 -1.52 -15.23 -9.11
C LEU A 263 -0.36 -15.84 -9.90
N GLY A 264 0.06 -17.06 -9.58
CA GLY A 264 1.15 -17.78 -10.25
C GLY A 264 0.85 -18.13 -11.70
N GLU A 265 -0.42 -18.26 -12.09
CA GLU A 265 -0.83 -18.46 -13.49
C GLU A 265 -0.69 -17.17 -14.29
N VAL A 266 -1.18 -16.04 -13.76
CA VAL A 266 -1.34 -14.78 -14.51
C VAL A 266 -0.10 -13.92 -14.44
N PHE A 267 0.59 -13.87 -13.30
CA PHE A 267 1.69 -12.95 -13.06
C PHE A 267 3.04 -13.66 -12.91
N VAL A 268 4.10 -12.91 -13.21
CA VAL A 268 5.49 -13.28 -12.90
C VAL A 268 6.13 -12.15 -12.09
N VAL A 269 7.02 -12.53 -11.17
CA VAL A 269 7.76 -11.58 -10.33
C VAL A 269 8.79 -10.83 -11.18
N THR A 270 8.84 -9.51 -11.01
CA THR A 270 9.78 -8.61 -11.70
C THR A 270 10.37 -7.58 -10.74
N ASP A 271 11.45 -6.95 -11.16
CA ASP A 271 11.96 -5.75 -10.51
C ASP A 271 10.96 -4.61 -10.70
N ARG A 272 10.78 -3.79 -9.67
CA ARG A 272 9.81 -2.71 -9.73
C ARG A 272 10.38 -1.44 -9.11
N GLN A 273 10.13 -0.32 -9.81
CA GLN A 273 10.35 1.01 -9.25
C GLN A 273 9.27 1.29 -8.20
N TRP A 274 9.68 1.75 -7.01
CA TRP A 274 8.79 2.21 -5.96
C TRP A 274 8.93 3.71 -5.79
N ARG A 275 7.82 4.43 -5.80
CA ARG A 275 7.82 5.89 -5.66
C ARG A 275 8.49 6.29 -4.34
N GLY A 276 9.49 7.17 -4.43
CA GLY A 276 10.23 7.68 -3.28
C GLY A 276 11.21 6.71 -2.61
N ILE A 277 11.33 5.47 -3.10
CA ILE A 277 12.26 4.47 -2.56
C ILE A 277 13.32 4.09 -3.61
N GLY A 278 12.90 3.92 -4.86
CA GLY A 278 13.79 3.51 -5.94
C GLY A 278 13.47 2.13 -6.50
N MET A 279 14.39 1.59 -7.30
CA MET A 279 14.27 0.25 -7.87
C MET A 279 14.52 -0.81 -6.81
N ILE A 280 13.56 -1.68 -6.59
CA ILE A 280 13.67 -2.81 -5.67
C ILE A 280 13.62 -4.11 -6.49
N PRO A 281 14.66 -4.96 -6.42
CA PRO A 281 14.67 -6.23 -7.14
C PRO A 281 13.53 -7.15 -6.68
N ARG A 282 12.90 -7.85 -7.64
CA ARG A 282 11.86 -8.85 -7.42
C ARG A 282 10.71 -8.36 -6.52
N SER A 283 10.32 -7.11 -6.66
CA SER A 283 9.39 -6.43 -5.75
C SER A 283 8.03 -6.11 -6.35
N GLY A 284 7.71 -6.66 -7.50
CA GLY A 284 6.41 -6.48 -8.10
C GLY A 284 6.06 -7.58 -9.09
N TRP A 285 4.88 -7.44 -9.67
CA TRP A 285 4.38 -8.36 -10.68
C TRP A 285 4.20 -7.66 -12.03
N THR A 286 4.40 -8.44 -13.10
CA THR A 286 3.95 -8.15 -14.45
C THR A 286 3.18 -9.35 -14.99
N LEU A 287 2.42 -9.16 -16.08
CA LEU A 287 1.73 -10.29 -16.72
C LEU A 287 2.75 -11.31 -17.22
N SER A 288 2.42 -12.59 -17.06
CA SER A 288 3.24 -13.66 -17.62
C SER A 288 3.18 -13.61 -19.15
N PRO A 289 4.20 -14.14 -19.86
CA PRO A 289 4.22 -14.14 -21.33
C PRO A 289 2.96 -14.73 -21.98
N ARG A 290 2.29 -15.66 -21.30
CA ARG A 290 1.02 -16.26 -21.74
C ARG A 290 -0.11 -15.24 -21.87
N TYR A 291 -0.07 -14.17 -21.08
CA TYR A 291 -1.11 -13.13 -21.02
C TYR A 291 -0.60 -11.77 -21.53
N ALA A 292 0.49 -11.76 -22.29
CA ALA A 292 1.09 -10.53 -22.82
C ALA A 292 0.13 -9.71 -23.71
N GLU A 293 -0.85 -10.35 -24.34
CA GLU A 293 -1.90 -9.68 -25.14
C GLU A 293 -2.77 -8.71 -24.30
N PHE A 294 -2.85 -8.94 -22.97
CA PHE A 294 -3.55 -8.07 -22.04
C PHE A 294 -2.67 -6.98 -21.43
N ASP A 295 -1.39 -6.91 -21.77
CA ASP A 295 -0.49 -5.87 -21.25
C ASP A 295 -0.71 -4.53 -21.95
N ALA A 296 -1.27 -3.57 -21.21
CA ALA A 296 -1.55 -2.25 -21.74
C ALA A 296 -0.28 -1.46 -22.08
N ALA A 297 0.82 -1.61 -21.35
CA ALA A 297 2.06 -0.92 -21.64
C ALA A 297 2.64 -1.37 -22.99
N LEU A 298 2.59 -2.66 -23.27
CA LEU A 298 2.99 -3.23 -24.56
C LEU A 298 2.03 -2.82 -25.68
N LYS A 299 0.72 -2.95 -25.43
CA LYS A 299 -0.32 -2.67 -26.43
C LYS A 299 -0.33 -1.22 -26.91
N PHE A 300 -0.10 -0.28 -26.02
CA PHE A 300 -0.12 1.16 -26.33
C PHE A 300 1.27 1.77 -26.55
N GLY A 301 2.34 1.01 -26.34
CA GLY A 301 3.71 1.45 -26.57
C GLY A 301 4.17 2.58 -25.64
N VAL A 302 3.65 2.62 -24.39
CA VAL A 302 3.92 3.70 -23.43
C VAL A 302 5.09 3.41 -22.46
N GLY A 303 5.94 2.44 -22.78
CA GLY A 303 7.12 2.16 -21.98
C GLY A 303 8.18 3.27 -22.03
N ASN A 304 9.05 3.32 -20.99
CA ASN A 304 10.25 4.18 -20.94
C ASN A 304 10.00 5.70 -20.89
N LEU A 305 8.95 6.16 -20.24
CA LEU A 305 8.79 7.57 -19.92
C LEU A 305 9.83 7.98 -18.87
N ARG A 306 10.62 9.02 -19.16
CA ARG A 306 11.51 9.62 -18.15
C ARG A 306 10.72 10.68 -17.39
N VAL A 307 10.60 10.50 -16.10
CA VAL A 307 9.90 11.41 -15.20
C VAL A 307 10.85 11.85 -14.07
N GLN A 308 10.59 13.02 -13.51
CA GLN A 308 11.31 13.53 -12.36
C GLN A 308 10.31 13.85 -11.26
N GLU A 309 10.50 13.23 -10.09
CA GLU A 309 9.69 13.51 -8.91
C GLU A 309 9.92 14.95 -8.44
N SER A 310 8.89 15.55 -7.82
CA SER A 310 9.01 16.89 -7.23
C SER A 310 9.97 16.87 -6.05
N GLU A 311 11.01 17.72 -6.09
CA GLU A 311 11.97 17.89 -4.99
C GLU A 311 11.31 18.41 -3.70
N GLN A 312 10.13 19.02 -3.78
CA GLN A 312 9.38 19.50 -2.62
C GLN A 312 8.62 18.38 -1.88
N CYS A 313 8.51 17.19 -2.49
CA CYS A 313 7.77 16.07 -1.91
C CYS A 313 8.71 15.11 -1.18
N HIS A 314 8.67 15.11 0.16
CA HIS A 314 9.46 14.23 1.01
C HIS A 314 8.73 12.90 1.34
N ALA A 315 7.78 12.47 0.51
CA ALA A 315 7.03 11.23 0.73
C ALA A 315 7.94 9.99 0.81
N GLY A 316 9.04 9.97 0.05
CA GLY A 316 10.01 8.89 0.10
C GLY A 316 10.68 8.74 1.46
N GLU A 317 11.03 9.84 2.11
CA GLU A 317 11.61 9.84 3.47
C GLU A 317 10.58 9.37 4.51
N VAL A 318 9.30 9.76 4.33
CA VAL A 318 8.20 9.28 5.19
C VAL A 318 8.04 7.78 5.06
N LEU A 319 7.97 7.25 3.83
CA LEU A 319 7.75 5.82 3.56
C LEU A 319 8.94 4.93 3.97
N GLN A 320 10.12 5.52 4.13
CA GLN A 320 11.30 4.85 4.68
C GLN A 320 11.41 5.00 6.21
N GLY A 321 10.49 5.73 6.85
CA GLY A 321 10.48 5.97 8.29
C GLY A 321 11.58 6.93 8.78
N LEU A 322 12.16 7.74 7.89
CA LEU A 322 13.21 8.71 8.22
C LEU A 322 12.64 9.97 8.86
N ILE A 323 11.46 10.41 8.38
CA ILE A 323 10.71 11.55 8.93
C ILE A 323 9.23 11.18 9.12
N LYS A 324 8.54 11.90 10.01
CA LYS A 324 7.08 11.87 10.10
C LYS A 324 6.44 12.86 9.13
N PRO A 325 5.19 12.66 8.67
CA PRO A 325 4.53 13.57 7.73
C PRO A 325 4.54 15.05 8.14
N ASN A 326 4.33 15.34 9.41
CA ASN A 326 4.31 16.70 9.96
C ASN A 326 5.70 17.35 10.08
N GLN A 327 6.77 16.64 9.80
CA GLN A 327 8.14 17.16 9.71
C GLN A 327 8.50 17.58 8.26
N CYS A 328 7.66 17.22 7.27
CA CYS A 328 7.85 17.66 5.89
C CYS A 328 7.56 19.18 5.78
N PRO A 329 8.47 19.99 5.20
CA PRO A 329 8.28 21.44 5.09
C PRO A 329 7.02 21.86 4.31
N ALA A 330 6.62 21.05 3.33
CA ALA A 330 5.44 21.32 2.52
C ALA A 330 4.12 20.92 3.21
N PHE A 331 4.18 20.14 4.30
CA PHE A 331 3.00 19.57 4.94
C PHE A 331 2.05 20.64 5.48
N GLY A 332 0.78 20.59 5.06
CA GLY A 332 -0.26 21.50 5.54
C GLY A 332 -0.16 22.93 5.01
N THR A 333 0.85 23.22 4.20
CA THR A 333 1.08 24.52 3.55
C THR A 333 0.83 24.42 2.04
N THR A 334 1.87 24.16 1.25
CA THR A 334 1.77 23.94 -0.20
C THR A 334 1.23 22.54 -0.55
N CYS A 335 1.43 21.54 0.35
CA CYS A 335 0.94 20.17 0.18
C CYS A 335 -0.25 19.92 1.09
N THR A 336 -1.43 19.81 0.50
CA THR A 336 -2.72 19.53 1.18
C THR A 336 -3.51 18.49 0.38
N PRO A 337 -4.58 17.90 0.91
CA PRO A 337 -5.45 17.01 0.12
C PRO A 337 -6.10 17.67 -1.11
N ARG A 338 -6.15 19.02 -1.15
CA ARG A 338 -6.64 19.78 -2.32
C ARG A 338 -5.53 20.06 -3.35
N THR A 339 -4.29 20.18 -2.88
CA THR A 339 -3.11 20.49 -3.67
C THR A 339 -1.99 19.50 -3.33
N PRO A 340 -2.18 18.18 -3.58
CA PRO A 340 -1.20 17.18 -3.19
C PRO A 340 0.05 17.27 -4.07
N LEU A 341 1.23 17.33 -3.45
CA LEU A 341 2.51 17.24 -4.15
C LEU A 341 2.91 15.78 -4.41
N GLY A 342 2.36 14.84 -3.65
CA GLY A 342 2.63 13.41 -3.78
C GLY A 342 1.45 12.54 -3.39
N ALA A 343 1.51 11.29 -3.80
CA ALA A 343 0.43 10.32 -3.64
C ALA A 343 0.06 10.02 -2.18
N THR A 344 1.00 10.15 -1.24
CA THR A 344 0.78 9.94 0.21
C THR A 344 -0.20 10.95 0.82
N MET A 345 -0.45 12.09 0.15
CA MET A 345 -1.45 13.09 0.57
C MET A 345 -2.82 12.86 -0.09
N VAL A 346 -2.91 11.96 -1.08
CA VAL A 346 -4.14 11.69 -1.86
C VAL A 346 -4.98 10.60 -1.22
N SER A 347 -4.39 9.44 -0.99
CA SER A 347 -5.11 8.28 -0.45
C SER A 347 -5.35 8.44 1.05
N SER A 348 -6.53 8.03 1.51
CA SER A 348 -6.84 7.95 2.95
C SER A 348 -5.93 6.98 3.72
N GLU A 349 -5.29 6.05 3.01
CA GLU A 349 -4.29 5.12 3.54
C GLU A 349 -2.86 5.70 3.52
N GLY A 350 -2.66 6.87 2.92
CA GLY A 350 -1.38 7.54 2.91
C GLY A 350 -1.06 8.20 4.25
N ALA A 351 0.16 8.03 4.74
CA ALA A 351 0.59 8.58 6.02
C ALA A 351 0.38 10.12 6.10
N CYS A 352 0.70 10.85 5.02
CA CYS A 352 0.49 12.30 4.97
C CYS A 352 -0.99 12.68 5.10
N ALA A 353 -1.88 11.98 4.40
CA ALA A 353 -3.32 12.24 4.48
C ALA A 353 -3.89 11.92 5.87
N ALA A 354 -3.46 10.81 6.49
CA ALA A 354 -3.88 10.43 7.83
C ALA A 354 -3.44 11.48 8.87
N TYR A 355 -2.18 11.94 8.81
CA TYR A 355 -1.71 13.01 9.69
C TYR A 355 -2.43 14.32 9.44
N TYR A 356 -2.68 14.69 8.19
CA TYR A 356 -3.41 15.92 7.87
C TYR A 356 -4.83 15.90 8.44
N GLN A 357 -5.49 14.77 8.39
CA GLN A 357 -6.86 14.61 8.85
C GLN A 357 -6.95 14.61 10.39
N PHE A 358 -6.02 13.93 11.09
CA PHE A 358 -6.17 13.64 12.51
C PHE A 358 -5.14 14.33 13.42
N ARG A 359 -4.06 14.94 12.87
CA ARG A 359 -2.97 15.60 13.63
C ARG A 359 -2.72 17.06 13.26
N ARG A 360 -3.51 17.62 12.34
CA ARG A 360 -3.32 19.00 11.86
C ARG A 360 -3.38 20.06 12.97
N LEU A 361 -4.24 19.85 13.97
CA LEU A 361 -4.43 20.83 15.05
C LEU A 361 -3.25 20.91 16.02
N GLU A 362 -2.43 19.85 16.12
CA GLU A 362 -1.25 19.85 17.00
C GLU A 362 -0.13 20.72 16.49
N SER A 363 0.00 20.91 15.18
CA SER A 363 0.99 21.78 14.55
C SER A 363 0.66 23.27 14.72
N ALA A 364 -0.62 23.62 14.85
CA ALA A 364 -1.07 25.00 15.03
C ALA A 364 -0.92 25.52 16.47
N SER A 365 -0.76 24.62 17.46
CA SER A 365 -0.61 24.99 18.88
C SER A 365 0.85 25.10 19.33
N ARG A 366 1.83 24.96 18.44
CA ARG A 366 3.27 25.05 18.72
C ARG A 366 3.96 26.30 18.10
N VAL A 367 3.17 27.30 17.68
CA VAL A 367 3.67 28.60 17.21
C VAL A 367 3.32 29.68 18.23
#